data_1fbfed22b8295ebbea6cf517b267d760
#
_entry.id   1fbfed22b8295ebbea6cf517b267d760
#
_cell.length_a   1.000
_cell.length_b   1.000
_cell.length_c   1.000
_cell.angle_alpha   90.00
_cell.angle_beta   90.00
_cell.angle_gamma   90.00
#
_symmetry.space_group_name_H-M   'P 1'
#
loop_
_entity.id
_entity.type
_entity.pdbx_description
1 polymer ?
#
loop_
_entity_poly.entity_id
_entity_poly.type
_entity_poly.pdbx_seq_one_letter_code
_entity_poly.pdbx_strand_id
1 'polypeptide(L)'
;MHQPIACLLLRGSAYDWYFLPILLASICVSVVVRYWRFFAQWLSGIRGRDWPPVLAVVDVVSVVVQTERGRYGERVIGYLATLTYFYRNPELQMGEYSRMFDEEAEAQAWAASYKGRTVTVHVDPRVISRSVLRKEEL
;
A
#
# COMPACT_ATOMS: atom_id res chain seq x y z
N MET A 1 52.45 45.09 7.52
CA MET A 1 51.34 44.79 8.42
C MET A 1 50.39 43.83 7.69
N HIS A 2 50.56 42.50 7.86
CA HIS A 2 49.68 41.47 7.32
C HIS A 2 48.89 40.91 8.48
N GLN A 3 47.57 41.10 8.46
CA GLN A 3 46.66 40.40 9.35
C GLN A 3 46.23 39.06 8.68
N PRO A 4 46.27 37.91 9.38
CA PRO A 4 45.83 36.65 8.85
C PRO A 4 44.30 36.52 8.97
N ILE A 5 43.65 36.35 7.83
CA ILE A 5 42.21 36.08 7.68
C ILE A 5 41.93 34.58 7.94
N ALA A 6 42.45 34.02 8.99
CA ALA A 6 42.37 32.58 9.22
C ALA A 6 41.54 32.15 10.45
N CYS A 7 40.65 32.99 10.98
CA CYS A 7 39.94 32.68 12.24
C CYS A 7 38.44 32.75 12.19
N LEU A 8 37.79 32.60 11.01
CA LEU A 8 36.33 32.77 10.89
C LEU A 8 35.55 31.53 10.45
N LEU A 9 36.16 30.34 10.39
CA LEU A 9 35.49 29.13 9.85
C LEU A 9 35.27 28.00 10.87
N LEU A 10 35.42 28.23 12.17
CA LEU A 10 35.19 27.18 13.18
C LEU A 10 34.27 27.63 14.31
N ARG A 11 33.18 28.33 13.96
CA ARG A 11 32.06 28.49 14.90
C ARG A 11 30.89 27.60 14.43
N GLY A 12 31.15 26.30 14.34
CA GLY A 12 30.13 25.28 14.23
C GLY A 12 29.28 25.34 15.50
N SER A 13 28.14 25.98 15.39
CA SER A 13 27.17 26.14 16.47
C SER A 13 26.76 24.74 16.98
N ALA A 14 26.75 24.55 18.30
CA ALA A 14 26.27 23.32 18.95
C ALA A 14 24.83 22.95 18.56
N TYR A 15 24.14 23.79 17.81
CA TYR A 15 22.80 23.57 17.28
C TYR A 15 22.78 22.63 16.06
N ASP A 16 23.88 22.44 15.33
CA ASP A 16 23.90 21.59 14.14
C ASP A 16 23.72 20.09 14.47
N TRP A 17 24.11 19.67 15.67
CA TRP A 17 23.95 18.27 16.12
C TRP A 17 22.51 17.86 16.34
N TYR A 18 21.63 18.79 16.67
CA TYR A 18 20.20 18.48 16.90
C TYR A 18 19.37 18.53 15.63
N PHE A 19 19.79 19.28 14.61
CA PHE A 19 19.07 19.36 13.34
C PHE A 19 19.10 18.06 12.54
N LEU A 20 20.24 17.37 12.54
CA LEU A 20 20.39 16.12 11.79
C LEU A 20 19.42 15.01 12.25
N PRO A 21 19.33 14.68 13.55
CA PRO A 21 18.38 13.65 14.01
C PRO A 21 16.91 14.08 13.86
N ILE A 22 16.58 15.36 13.99
CA ILE A 22 15.23 15.87 13.77
C ILE A 22 14.84 15.74 12.29
N LEU A 23 15.73 16.09 11.38
CA LEU A 23 15.52 15.99 9.95
C LEU A 23 15.38 14.52 9.51
N LEU A 24 16.21 13.62 10.02
CA LEU A 24 16.10 12.18 9.82
C LEU A 24 14.77 11.62 10.34
N ALA A 25 14.37 12.00 11.55
CA ALA A 25 13.09 11.59 12.14
C ALA A 25 11.90 12.07 11.29
N SER A 26 11.93 13.31 10.79
CA SER A 26 10.89 13.88 9.93
C SER A 26 10.79 13.12 8.59
N ILE A 27 11.92 12.76 7.98
CA ILE A 27 11.96 11.96 6.75
C ILE A 27 11.39 10.56 7.02
N CYS A 28 11.81 9.90 8.11
CA CYS A 28 11.29 8.57 8.47
C CYS A 28 9.77 8.59 8.70
N VAL A 29 9.25 9.59 9.42
CA VAL A 29 7.81 9.74 9.63
C VAL A 29 7.08 9.96 8.31
N SER A 30 7.59 10.80 7.43
CA SER A 30 6.99 11.07 6.11
C SER A 30 6.96 9.82 5.23
N VAL A 31 8.03 9.04 5.23
CA VAL A 31 8.11 7.76 4.52
C VAL A 31 7.11 6.76 5.09
N VAL A 32 7.05 6.62 6.42
CA VAL A 32 6.11 5.73 7.10
C VAL A 32 4.67 6.11 6.78
N VAL A 33 4.30 7.38 6.84
CA VAL A 33 2.93 7.84 6.54
C VAL A 33 2.57 7.59 5.07
N ARG A 34 3.50 7.86 4.14
CA ARG A 34 3.28 7.65 2.70
C ARG A 34 3.13 6.18 2.33
N TYR A 35 3.92 5.30 2.98
CA TYR A 35 3.90 3.86 2.73
C TYR A 35 3.03 3.08 3.71
N TRP A 36 2.34 3.75 4.66
CA TRP A 36 1.52 3.10 5.69
C TRP A 36 0.48 2.14 5.11
N ARG A 37 -0.18 2.53 4.03
CA ARG A 37 -1.18 1.67 3.37
C ARG A 37 -0.54 0.40 2.79
N PHE A 38 0.64 0.53 2.22
CA PHE A 38 1.41 -0.60 1.67
C PHE A 38 1.91 -1.53 2.80
N PHE A 39 2.38 -0.93 3.88
CA PHE A 39 2.87 -1.65 5.05
C PHE A 39 1.74 -2.35 5.80
N ALA A 40 0.58 -1.73 5.91
CA ALA A 40 -0.62 -2.32 6.50
C ALA A 40 -1.14 -3.53 5.70
N GLN A 41 -1.12 -3.46 4.37
CA GLN A 41 -1.46 -4.59 3.50
C GLN A 41 -0.45 -5.74 3.63
N TRP A 42 0.84 -5.42 3.67
CA TRP A 42 1.90 -6.42 3.86
C TRP A 42 1.80 -7.11 5.22
N LEU A 43 1.61 -6.34 6.29
CA LEU A 43 1.39 -6.87 7.65
C LEU A 43 0.10 -7.68 7.77
N SER A 44 -0.97 -7.31 7.05
CA SER A 44 -2.21 -8.09 7.05
C SER A 44 -2.02 -9.44 6.36
N GLY A 45 -1.23 -9.51 5.29
CA GLY A 45 -0.86 -10.76 4.63
C GLY A 45 -0.09 -11.72 5.55
N ILE A 46 0.84 -11.20 6.36
CA ILE A 46 1.59 -12.01 7.34
C ILE A 46 0.67 -12.46 8.49
N ARG A 47 -0.16 -11.59 9.02
CA ARG A 47 -1.08 -11.90 10.12
C ARG A 47 -2.22 -12.84 9.73
N GLY A 48 -2.64 -12.82 8.47
CA GLY A 48 -3.70 -13.68 7.96
C GLY A 48 -3.27 -15.13 7.69
N ARG A 49 -2.01 -15.50 7.97
CA ARG A 49 -1.49 -16.83 7.62
C ARG A 49 -2.21 -17.99 8.35
N ASP A 50 -2.66 -17.74 9.57
CA ASP A 50 -3.30 -18.75 10.43
C ASP A 50 -4.82 -18.55 10.52
N TRP A 51 -5.41 -17.65 9.74
CA TRP A 51 -6.84 -17.42 9.77
C TRP A 51 -7.61 -18.53 9.02
N PRO A 52 -8.81 -18.90 9.50
CA PRO A 52 -9.61 -19.93 8.86
C PRO A 52 -10.00 -19.55 7.43
N PRO A 53 -9.93 -20.49 6.48
CA PRO A 53 -10.36 -20.27 5.11
C PRO A 53 -11.89 -20.26 5.02
N VAL A 54 -12.42 -19.33 4.23
CA VAL A 54 -13.85 -19.20 3.92
C VAL A 54 -14.00 -19.01 2.42
N LEU A 55 -15.03 -19.63 1.83
CA LEU A 55 -15.34 -19.42 0.42
C LEU A 55 -16.02 -18.07 0.20
N ALA A 56 -15.52 -17.33 -0.77
CA ALA A 56 -16.03 -16.03 -1.19
C ALA A 56 -16.32 -16.04 -2.69
N VAL A 57 -17.29 -15.25 -3.11
CA VAL A 57 -17.62 -15.07 -4.54
C VAL A 57 -17.22 -13.67 -4.96
N VAL A 58 -16.48 -13.57 -6.06
CA VAL A 58 -16.11 -12.29 -6.67
C VAL A 58 -17.30 -11.79 -7.48
N ASP A 59 -17.90 -10.69 -7.06
CA ASP A 59 -19.09 -10.14 -7.73
C ASP A 59 -18.75 -8.92 -8.59
N VAL A 60 -17.96 -7.99 -8.03
CA VAL A 60 -17.62 -6.76 -8.72
C VAL A 60 -16.14 -6.73 -9.04
N VAL A 61 -15.82 -6.33 -10.27
CA VAL A 61 -14.45 -6.07 -10.72
C VAL A 61 -14.38 -4.66 -11.30
N SER A 62 -13.33 -3.93 -10.97
CA SER A 62 -13.11 -2.58 -11.49
C SER A 62 -11.64 -2.38 -11.84
N VAL A 63 -11.39 -1.58 -12.89
CA VAL A 63 -10.05 -1.15 -13.26
C VAL A 63 -10.04 0.38 -13.29
N VAL A 64 -9.13 0.98 -12.55
CA VAL A 64 -9.01 2.43 -12.41
C VAL A 64 -7.60 2.86 -12.80
N VAL A 65 -7.51 3.87 -13.69
CA VAL A 65 -6.24 4.48 -14.05
C VAL A 65 -5.67 5.22 -12.85
N GLN A 66 -4.43 4.93 -12.53
CA GLN A 66 -3.69 5.65 -11.50
C GLN A 66 -2.83 6.72 -12.17
N THR A 67 -3.05 7.97 -11.80
CA THR A 67 -2.26 9.10 -12.29
C THR A 67 -1.49 9.75 -11.14
N GLU A 68 -0.29 10.21 -11.43
CA GLU A 68 0.49 11.04 -10.53
C GLU A 68 0.62 12.45 -11.11
N ARG A 69 0.28 13.46 -10.31
CA ARG A 69 0.43 14.85 -10.71
C ARG A 69 1.84 15.33 -10.40
N GLY A 70 2.64 15.45 -11.42
CA GLY A 70 4.00 15.96 -11.36
C GLY A 70 4.08 17.46 -11.70
N ARG A 71 5.31 18.00 -11.65
CA ARG A 71 5.61 19.43 -11.97
C ARG A 71 5.25 19.80 -13.42
N TYR A 72 5.18 18.83 -14.31
CA TYR A 72 4.95 19.01 -15.75
C TYR A 72 3.60 18.46 -16.24
N GLY A 73 2.66 18.15 -15.34
CA GLY A 73 1.35 17.61 -15.69
C GLY A 73 1.04 16.27 -15.00
N GLU A 74 -0.05 15.65 -15.45
CA GLU A 74 -0.46 14.31 -15.00
C GLU A 74 0.24 13.23 -15.82
N ARG A 75 0.78 12.24 -15.14
CA ARG A 75 1.38 11.05 -15.75
C ARG A 75 0.64 9.80 -15.25
N VAL A 76 0.27 8.93 -16.18
CA VAL A 76 -0.25 7.60 -15.83
C VAL A 76 0.90 6.79 -15.24
N ILE A 77 0.68 6.23 -14.03
CA ILE A 77 1.65 5.40 -13.31
C ILE A 77 1.26 3.92 -13.31
N GLY A 78 0.04 3.60 -13.79
CA GLY A 78 -0.43 2.23 -13.93
C GLY A 78 -1.95 2.13 -13.84
N TYR A 79 -2.43 0.89 -13.78
CA TYR A 79 -3.84 0.53 -13.74
C TYR A 79 -4.11 -0.32 -12.51
N LEU A 80 -4.97 0.16 -11.61
CA LEU A 80 -5.35 -0.56 -10.40
C LEU A 80 -6.59 -1.40 -10.68
N ALA A 81 -6.42 -2.71 -10.73
CA ALA A 81 -7.52 -3.65 -10.78
C ALA A 81 -7.95 -4.03 -9.37
N THR A 82 -9.25 -3.92 -9.07
CA THR A 82 -9.83 -4.24 -7.77
C THR A 82 -10.91 -5.29 -7.94
N LEU A 83 -10.82 -6.35 -7.14
CA LEU A 83 -11.83 -7.39 -7.00
C LEU A 83 -12.58 -7.15 -5.69
N THR A 84 -13.89 -7.03 -5.75
CA THR A 84 -14.77 -7.01 -4.58
C THR A 84 -15.43 -8.38 -4.45
N TYR A 85 -15.25 -9.02 -3.31
CA TYR A 85 -15.78 -10.35 -3.04
C TYR A 85 -16.66 -10.35 -1.81
N PHE A 86 -17.64 -11.26 -1.81
CA PHE A 86 -18.58 -11.46 -0.71
C PHE A 86 -18.39 -12.84 -0.11
N TYR A 87 -18.40 -12.91 1.21
CA TYR A 87 -18.34 -14.16 1.97
C TYR A 87 -19.32 -14.13 3.13
N ARG A 88 -19.73 -15.30 3.61
CA ARG A 88 -20.65 -15.43 4.72
C ARG A 88 -19.94 -16.04 5.93
N ASN A 89 -19.92 -15.29 7.07
CA ASN A 89 -19.31 -15.75 8.31
C ASN A 89 -19.75 -14.90 9.54
N PRO A 90 -20.79 -15.24 10.30
CA PRO A 90 -22.07 -15.87 9.90
C PRO A 90 -22.91 -14.96 8.99
N GLU A 91 -22.70 -13.65 9.04
CA GLU A 91 -23.36 -12.64 8.22
C GLU A 91 -22.63 -12.44 6.89
N LEU A 92 -23.32 -11.84 5.93
CA LEU A 92 -22.72 -11.47 4.66
C LEU A 92 -21.72 -10.33 4.88
N GLN A 93 -20.49 -10.57 4.53
CA GLN A 93 -19.39 -9.61 4.61
C GLN A 93 -18.79 -9.35 3.24
N MET A 94 -18.13 -8.21 3.09
CA MET A 94 -17.48 -7.77 1.87
C MET A 94 -15.98 -7.58 2.12
N GLY A 95 -15.17 -7.98 1.16
CA GLY A 95 -13.74 -7.69 1.14
C GLY A 95 -13.27 -7.22 -0.23
N GLU A 96 -12.11 -6.62 -0.26
CA GLU A 96 -11.50 -6.11 -1.49
C GLU A 96 -10.06 -6.60 -1.62
N TYR A 97 -9.68 -6.90 -2.87
CA TYR A 97 -8.29 -7.20 -3.23
C TYR A 97 -7.91 -6.35 -4.44
N SER A 98 -6.78 -5.66 -4.36
CA SER A 98 -6.32 -4.79 -5.44
C SER A 98 -4.92 -5.17 -5.90
N ARG A 99 -4.72 -5.09 -7.23
CA ARG A 99 -3.43 -5.33 -7.87
C ARG A 99 -3.14 -4.25 -8.91
N MET A 100 -1.88 -3.82 -8.97
CA MET A 100 -1.40 -2.86 -9.95
C MET A 100 -0.85 -3.56 -11.19
N PHE A 101 -1.12 -2.99 -12.37
CA PHE A 101 -0.65 -3.43 -13.68
C PHE A 101 -0.08 -2.23 -14.43
N ASP A 102 0.86 -2.51 -15.31
CA ASP A 102 1.46 -1.48 -16.17
C ASP A 102 0.60 -1.21 -17.42
N GLU A 103 -0.15 -2.21 -17.88
CA GLU A 103 -1.00 -2.15 -19.06
C GLU A 103 -2.48 -2.32 -18.72
N GLU A 104 -3.33 -1.50 -19.33
CA GLU A 104 -4.79 -1.52 -19.12
C GLU A 104 -5.40 -2.84 -19.58
N ALA A 105 -4.98 -3.34 -20.75
CA ALA A 105 -5.49 -4.59 -21.32
C ALA A 105 -5.22 -5.78 -20.40
N GLU A 106 -4.04 -5.82 -19.78
CA GLU A 106 -3.67 -6.87 -18.81
C GLU A 106 -4.52 -6.77 -17.55
N ALA A 107 -4.70 -5.55 -17.03
CA ALA A 107 -5.55 -5.31 -15.86
C ALA A 107 -7.00 -5.73 -16.08
N GLN A 108 -7.56 -5.40 -17.25
CA GLN A 108 -8.94 -5.76 -17.63
C GLN A 108 -9.09 -7.27 -17.84
N ALA A 109 -8.16 -7.92 -18.54
CA ALA A 109 -8.18 -9.37 -18.76
C ALA A 109 -8.09 -10.13 -17.43
N TRP A 110 -7.20 -9.69 -16.55
CA TRP A 110 -7.05 -10.27 -15.21
C TRP A 110 -8.34 -10.10 -14.40
N ALA A 111 -8.89 -8.89 -14.30
CA ALA A 111 -10.11 -8.62 -13.57
C ALA A 111 -11.32 -9.44 -14.10
N ALA A 112 -11.49 -9.48 -15.42
CA ALA A 112 -12.55 -10.24 -16.08
C ALA A 112 -12.45 -11.74 -15.80
N SER A 113 -11.24 -12.28 -15.66
CA SER A 113 -11.00 -13.70 -15.39
C SER A 113 -11.50 -14.16 -14.03
N TYR A 114 -11.69 -13.24 -13.07
CA TYR A 114 -12.15 -13.54 -11.71
C TYR A 114 -13.63 -13.24 -11.47
N LYS A 115 -14.29 -12.51 -12.34
CA LYS A 115 -15.71 -12.16 -12.19
C LYS A 115 -16.58 -13.42 -12.10
N GLY A 116 -17.37 -13.53 -11.03
CA GLY A 116 -18.24 -14.68 -10.76
C GLY A 116 -17.53 -15.93 -10.26
N ARG A 117 -16.20 -15.90 -10.06
CA ARG A 117 -15.46 -17.04 -9.51
C ARG A 117 -15.57 -17.11 -8.00
N THR A 118 -15.52 -18.35 -7.51
CA THR A 118 -15.36 -18.63 -6.09
C THR A 118 -13.86 -18.65 -5.77
N VAL A 119 -13.47 -17.90 -4.74
CA VAL A 119 -12.09 -17.79 -4.24
C VAL A 119 -12.08 -18.13 -2.76
N THR A 120 -10.93 -18.54 -2.26
CA THR A 120 -10.72 -18.78 -0.82
C THR A 120 -10.17 -17.52 -0.18
N VAL A 121 -10.83 -17.05 0.88
CA VAL A 121 -10.37 -15.91 1.68
C VAL A 121 -10.11 -16.34 3.12
N HIS A 122 -9.16 -15.72 3.75
CA HIS A 122 -8.85 -15.96 5.16
C HIS A 122 -9.46 -14.87 6.02
N VAL A 123 -10.30 -15.25 6.99
CA VAL A 123 -11.08 -14.31 7.81
C VAL A 123 -10.51 -14.25 9.22
N ASP A 124 -10.35 -13.02 9.74
CA ASP A 124 -9.91 -12.80 11.11
C ASP A 124 -10.96 -13.32 12.11
N PRO A 125 -10.64 -14.31 12.94
CA PRO A 125 -11.60 -14.87 13.91
C PRO A 125 -12.03 -13.87 14.98
N ARG A 126 -11.27 -12.77 15.16
CA ARG A 126 -11.58 -11.72 16.15
C ARG A 126 -12.37 -10.58 15.54
N VAL A 127 -12.21 -10.33 14.24
CA VAL A 127 -12.85 -9.23 13.51
C VAL A 127 -13.39 -9.77 12.20
N ILE A 128 -14.63 -10.24 12.22
CA ILE A 128 -15.29 -10.98 11.13
C ILE A 128 -15.33 -10.18 9.81
N SER A 129 -15.37 -8.85 9.88
CA SER A 129 -15.31 -7.97 8.69
C SER A 129 -13.92 -7.84 8.07
N ARG A 130 -12.90 -8.45 8.68
CA ARG A 130 -11.54 -8.41 8.19
C ARG A 130 -11.16 -9.71 7.50
N SER A 131 -10.89 -9.64 6.21
CA SER A 131 -10.48 -10.79 5.40
C SER A 131 -9.24 -10.46 4.56
N VAL A 132 -8.52 -11.50 4.18
CA VAL A 132 -7.35 -11.41 3.29
C VAL A 132 -7.49 -12.46 2.21
N LEU A 133 -7.42 -12.04 0.96
CA LEU A 133 -7.27 -12.91 -0.21
C LEU A 133 -5.78 -13.04 -0.52
N ARG A 134 -5.28 -14.26 -0.60
CA ARG A 134 -3.86 -14.52 -0.87
C ARG A 134 -3.61 -14.61 -2.37
N LYS A 135 -2.44 -14.17 -2.78
CA LYS A 135 -2.02 -14.23 -4.18
C LYS A 135 -1.94 -15.67 -4.71
N GLU A 136 -1.61 -16.62 -3.83
CA GLU A 136 -1.50 -18.04 -4.17
C GLU A 136 -2.86 -18.72 -4.41
N GLU A 137 -3.95 -18.08 -4.02
CA GLU A 137 -5.33 -18.58 -4.12
C GLU A 137 -6.12 -17.92 -5.28
N LEU A 138 -5.43 -17.06 -6.03
CA LEU A 138 -5.84 -16.43 -7.27
C LEU A 138 -5.26 -17.20 -8.47
#